data_eded50cdb68441818eedb1d866b51f33
#
_entry.id   eded50cdb68441818eedb1d866b51f33
#
_cell.length_a   1.000
_cell.length_b   1.000
_cell.length_c   1.000
_cell.angle_alpha   90.00
_cell.angle_beta   90.00
_cell.angle_gamma   90.00
#
_symmetry.space_group_name_H-M   'P 1'
#
loop_
_entity.id
_entity.type
_entity.pdbx_description
1 polymer ?
#
loop_
_entity_poly.entity_id
_entity_poly.type
_entity_poly.pdbx_seq_one_letter_code
_entity_poly.pdbx_strand_id
1 'polypeptide(L)'
;MSSASAVATDTVDPTPEPSAPACVMSFNASDPSGAGGLAGDVATIAAMGAHALPVVTSIVMRDTAEVFDQHALDAEVVVEQARSVLEDITLAGWKVGFLGSAETVSAVAEVLSDYPDLPLVSYLPPLSWLDEDQQMSYLDAFRELILP
;
A
#
# COMPACT_ATOMS: atom_id res chain seq x y z
N MET A 1 -49.08 49.23 18.76
CA MET A 1 -48.93 47.79 18.95
C MET A 1 -47.91 47.25 17.90
N SER A 2 -46.69 47.04 18.31
CA SER A 2 -45.68 46.49 17.42
C SER A 2 -45.73 44.98 17.51
N SER A 3 -46.08 44.31 16.42
CA SER A 3 -45.91 42.86 16.30
C SER A 3 -44.44 42.55 16.07
N ALA A 4 -43.79 41.96 17.05
CA ALA A 4 -42.44 41.43 16.86
C ALA A 4 -42.53 40.25 15.90
N SER A 5 -42.06 40.43 14.66
CA SER A 5 -41.82 39.33 13.73
C SER A 5 -40.65 38.51 14.25
N ALA A 6 -40.93 37.31 14.71
CA ALA A 6 -39.88 36.38 15.05
C ALA A 6 -39.17 35.96 13.74
N VAL A 7 -37.94 36.41 13.57
CA VAL A 7 -37.08 35.90 12.50
C VAL A 7 -36.73 34.48 12.88
N ALA A 8 -37.31 33.52 12.17
CA ALA A 8 -36.86 32.14 12.29
C ALA A 8 -35.39 32.08 11.83
N THR A 9 -34.46 31.92 12.76
CA THR A 9 -33.11 31.59 12.42
C THR A 9 -33.14 30.16 11.87
N ASP A 10 -32.98 30.04 10.52
CA ASP A 10 -32.65 28.76 9.92
C ASP A 10 -31.37 28.30 10.55
N THR A 11 -31.48 27.34 11.49
CA THR A 11 -30.35 26.59 11.94
C THR A 11 -29.97 25.66 10.79
N VAL A 12 -29.03 26.11 9.96
CA VAL A 12 -28.38 25.22 9.01
C VAL A 12 -27.68 24.15 9.83
N ASP A 13 -28.13 22.89 9.71
CA ASP A 13 -27.40 21.77 10.28
C ASP A 13 -25.95 21.87 9.80
N PRO A 14 -24.94 21.83 10.71
CA PRO A 14 -23.57 21.88 10.27
C PRO A 14 -23.35 20.74 9.28
N THR A 15 -22.94 21.09 8.05
CA THR A 15 -22.45 20.09 7.10
C THR A 15 -21.42 19.24 7.84
N PRO A 16 -21.62 17.92 7.93
CA PRO A 16 -20.62 17.08 8.58
C PRO A 16 -19.28 17.31 7.90
N GLU A 17 -18.25 17.59 8.69
CA GLU A 17 -16.89 17.70 8.15
C GLU A 17 -16.59 16.42 7.36
N PRO A 18 -15.99 16.54 6.15
CA PRO A 18 -15.61 15.35 5.41
C PRO A 18 -14.71 14.51 6.30
N SER A 19 -15.07 13.25 6.52
CA SER A 19 -14.24 12.31 7.24
C SER A 19 -12.90 12.19 6.52
N ALA A 20 -11.81 12.04 7.28
CA ALA A 20 -10.50 11.80 6.72
C ALA A 20 -10.56 10.56 5.79
N PRO A 21 -9.89 10.57 4.63
CA PRO A 21 -9.90 9.42 3.73
C PRO A 21 -9.28 8.21 4.42
N ALA A 22 -9.78 7.02 4.08
CA ALA A 22 -9.14 5.78 4.48
C ALA A 22 -7.71 5.74 3.93
N CYS A 23 -6.77 5.30 4.77
CA CYS A 23 -5.37 5.18 4.38
C CYS A 23 -5.03 3.71 4.11
N VAL A 24 -4.44 3.44 2.96
CA VAL A 24 -4.01 2.09 2.55
C VAL A 24 -2.50 2.12 2.31
N MET A 25 -1.77 1.30 3.06
CA MET A 25 -0.34 1.15 2.83
C MET A 25 -0.10 0.11 1.75
N SER A 26 0.66 0.48 0.74
CA SER A 26 1.05 -0.41 -0.34
C SER A 26 2.54 -0.66 -0.33
N PHE A 27 2.93 -1.93 -0.27
CA PHE A 27 4.31 -2.39 -0.46
C PHE A 27 4.44 -2.90 -1.89
N ASN A 28 5.25 -2.25 -2.68
CA ASN A 28 5.44 -2.65 -4.07
C ASN A 28 6.73 -2.06 -4.64
N ALA A 29 7.09 -2.52 -5.82
CA ALA A 29 8.21 -1.98 -6.57
C ALA A 29 7.88 -0.66 -7.26
N SER A 30 8.91 0.13 -7.52
CA SER A 30 8.84 1.25 -8.45
C SER A 30 8.94 0.70 -9.88
N ASP A 31 7.88 0.87 -10.66
CA ASP A 31 7.75 0.40 -12.04
C ASP A 31 7.73 1.61 -12.98
N PRO A 32 8.81 1.82 -13.79
CA PRO A 32 8.89 2.99 -14.65
C PRO A 32 7.90 2.96 -15.83
N SER A 33 7.31 1.80 -16.14
CA SER A 33 6.27 1.72 -17.16
C SER A 33 4.94 2.30 -16.72
N GLY A 34 4.72 2.42 -15.38
CA GLY A 34 3.46 2.88 -14.81
C GLY A 34 2.31 1.89 -14.93
N ALA A 35 2.53 0.72 -15.54
CA ALA A 35 1.48 -0.29 -15.73
C ALA A 35 1.17 -1.07 -14.46
N GLY A 36 2.08 -1.08 -13.53
CA GLY A 36 1.96 -1.75 -12.24
C GLY A 36 2.77 -1.03 -11.18
N GLY A 37 3.18 -1.76 -10.15
CA GLY A 37 3.99 -1.21 -9.07
C GLY A 37 3.29 -0.14 -8.25
N LEU A 38 4.07 0.68 -7.57
CA LEU A 38 3.52 1.72 -6.68
C LEU A 38 2.76 2.80 -7.44
N ALA A 39 3.18 3.18 -8.63
CA ALA A 39 2.48 4.20 -9.41
C ALA A 39 1.05 3.76 -9.72
N GLY A 40 0.87 2.50 -10.15
CA GLY A 40 -0.45 1.93 -10.39
C GLY A 40 -1.29 1.84 -9.12
N ASP A 41 -0.70 1.44 -8.02
CA ASP A 41 -1.38 1.33 -6.72
C ASP A 41 -1.84 2.70 -6.23
N VAL A 42 -0.96 3.70 -6.26
CA VAL A 42 -1.31 5.07 -5.82
C VAL A 42 -2.45 5.64 -6.66
N ALA A 43 -2.38 5.48 -7.98
CA ALA A 43 -3.42 5.97 -8.88
C ALA A 43 -4.76 5.29 -8.61
N THR A 44 -4.76 3.97 -8.41
CA THR A 44 -5.99 3.19 -8.15
C THR A 44 -6.60 3.54 -6.81
N ILE A 45 -5.79 3.58 -5.75
CA ILE A 45 -6.25 3.92 -4.40
C ILE A 45 -6.84 5.32 -4.37
N ALA A 46 -6.17 6.30 -5.01
CA ALA A 46 -6.67 7.66 -5.11
C ALA A 46 -7.98 7.75 -5.90
N ALA A 47 -8.08 7.01 -7.01
CA ALA A 47 -9.31 6.96 -7.81
C ALA A 47 -10.50 6.40 -7.04
N MET A 48 -10.26 5.54 -6.06
CA MET A 48 -11.30 4.98 -5.17
C MET A 48 -11.62 5.87 -3.97
N GLY A 49 -11.03 7.06 -3.88
CA GLY A 49 -11.29 8.01 -2.80
C GLY A 49 -10.50 7.76 -1.52
N ALA A 50 -9.51 6.90 -1.55
CA ALA A 50 -8.62 6.62 -0.43
C ALA A 50 -7.26 7.31 -0.59
N HIS A 51 -6.47 7.32 0.48
CA HIS A 51 -5.11 7.87 0.47
C HIS A 51 -4.10 6.72 0.50
N ALA A 52 -3.19 6.73 -0.46
CA ALA A 52 -2.14 5.72 -0.54
C ALA A 52 -0.92 6.12 0.29
N LEU A 53 -0.36 5.15 1.01
CA LEU A 53 0.91 5.25 1.71
C LEU A 53 1.90 4.29 1.03
N PRO A 54 2.68 4.77 0.05
CA PRO A 54 3.53 3.91 -0.75
C PRO A 54 4.85 3.60 -0.04
N VAL A 55 5.16 2.32 0.08
CA VAL A 55 6.45 1.82 0.58
C VAL A 55 7.19 1.14 -0.57
N VAL A 56 8.35 1.65 -0.91
CA VAL A 56 9.17 1.10 -2.00
C VAL A 56 9.92 -0.13 -1.52
N THR A 57 9.79 -1.22 -2.24
CA THR A 57 10.49 -2.48 -1.94
C THR A 57 11.64 -2.77 -2.89
N SER A 58 11.51 -2.32 -4.12
CA SER A 58 12.46 -2.58 -5.19
C SER A 58 12.31 -1.53 -6.28
N ILE A 59 13.35 -1.36 -7.06
CA ILE A 59 13.33 -0.58 -8.30
C ILE A 59 13.50 -1.57 -9.43
N VAL A 60 12.54 -1.64 -10.35
CA VAL A 60 12.62 -2.54 -11.49
C VAL A 60 13.07 -1.80 -12.75
N MET A 61 13.92 -2.45 -13.51
CA MET A 61 14.36 -2.00 -14.82
C MET A 61 13.63 -2.82 -15.87
N ARG A 62 12.79 -2.14 -16.64
CA ARG A 62 11.92 -2.81 -17.62
C ARG A 62 11.54 -1.87 -18.75
N ASP A 63 11.10 -2.48 -19.88
CA ASP A 63 10.28 -1.79 -20.88
C ASP A 63 8.79 -2.17 -20.70
N THR A 64 7.97 -1.89 -21.70
CA THR A 64 6.53 -2.23 -21.64
C THR A 64 6.24 -3.71 -21.83
N ALA A 65 7.19 -4.50 -22.27
CA ALA A 65 7.02 -5.92 -22.57
C ALA A 65 7.59 -6.83 -21.47
N GLU A 66 8.75 -6.50 -20.92
CA GLU A 66 9.44 -7.40 -19.99
C GLU A 66 10.28 -6.66 -18.95
N VAL A 67 10.52 -7.36 -17.83
CA VAL A 67 11.43 -6.92 -16.78
C VAL A 67 12.81 -7.48 -17.06
N PHE A 68 13.84 -6.62 -17.01
CA PHE A 68 15.22 -7.00 -17.26
C PHE A 68 15.99 -7.28 -15.99
N ASP A 69 15.76 -6.47 -14.96
CA ASP A 69 16.53 -6.52 -13.72
C ASP A 69 15.79 -5.77 -12.61
N GLN A 70 16.29 -5.88 -11.39
CA GLN A 70 15.82 -5.12 -10.26
C GLN A 70 16.98 -4.71 -9.35
N HIS A 71 16.73 -3.62 -8.62
CA HIS A 71 17.49 -3.28 -7.43
C HIS A 71 16.56 -3.42 -6.22
N ALA A 72 16.65 -4.55 -5.51
CA ALA A 72 15.87 -4.77 -4.30
C ALA A 72 16.44 -3.93 -3.17
N LEU A 73 15.58 -3.23 -2.43
CA LEU A 73 15.98 -2.50 -1.24
C LEU A 73 16.23 -3.48 -0.09
N ASP A 74 17.12 -3.11 0.83
CA ASP A 74 17.34 -3.88 2.05
C ASP A 74 16.03 -3.98 2.86
N ALA A 75 15.78 -5.14 3.43
CA ALA A 75 14.57 -5.39 4.23
C ALA A 75 14.38 -4.36 5.35
N GLU A 76 15.47 -3.95 6.00
CA GLU A 76 15.45 -2.94 7.06
C GLU A 76 14.94 -1.58 6.55
N VAL A 77 15.36 -1.18 5.34
CA VAL A 77 14.93 0.08 4.72
C VAL A 77 13.42 0.05 4.41
N VAL A 78 12.93 -1.09 3.93
CA VAL A 78 11.50 -1.27 3.66
C VAL A 78 10.68 -1.16 4.94
N VAL A 79 11.09 -1.86 5.98
CA VAL A 79 10.40 -1.84 7.28
C VAL A 79 10.45 -0.45 7.92
N GLU A 80 11.57 0.24 7.84
CA GLU A 80 11.72 1.59 8.38
C GLU A 80 10.78 2.59 7.72
N GLN A 81 10.61 2.53 6.39
CA GLN A 81 9.60 3.33 5.69
C GLN A 81 8.20 3.12 6.28
N ALA A 82 7.81 1.85 6.43
CA ALA A 82 6.48 1.50 6.94
C ALA A 82 6.30 1.92 8.40
N ARG A 83 7.24 1.58 9.27
CA ARG A 83 7.15 1.89 10.70
C ARG A 83 7.09 3.38 10.99
N SER A 84 7.84 4.19 10.23
CA SER A 84 7.84 5.64 10.39
C SER A 84 6.46 6.26 10.16
N VAL A 85 5.74 5.77 9.16
CA VAL A 85 4.39 6.25 8.85
C VAL A 85 3.35 5.70 9.82
N LEU A 86 3.52 4.45 10.26
CA LEU A 86 2.59 3.80 11.18
C LEU A 86 2.57 4.41 12.58
N GLU A 87 3.57 5.20 12.93
CA GLU A 87 3.61 5.88 14.24
C GLU A 87 2.49 6.92 14.39
N ASP A 88 2.06 7.53 13.30
CA ASP A 88 1.10 8.65 13.38
C ASP A 88 -0.10 8.52 12.43
N ILE A 89 -0.13 7.52 11.56
CA ILE A 89 -1.25 7.28 10.66
C ILE A 89 -1.92 5.95 10.96
N THR A 90 -3.25 5.98 11.11
CA THR A 90 -4.08 4.79 11.27
C THR A 90 -4.47 4.25 9.90
N LEU A 91 -4.21 2.95 9.67
CA LEU A 91 -4.52 2.30 8.41
C LEU A 91 -5.93 1.72 8.38
N ALA A 92 -6.50 1.68 7.18
CA ALA A 92 -7.71 0.92 6.86
C ALA A 92 -7.41 -0.46 6.25
N GLY A 93 -6.24 -0.62 5.67
CA GLY A 93 -5.85 -1.90 5.06
C GLY A 93 -4.46 -1.86 4.43
N TRP A 94 -4.07 -3.02 3.92
CA TRP A 94 -2.77 -3.25 3.30
C TRP A 94 -2.93 -3.72 1.86
N LYS A 95 -1.99 -3.33 1.03
CA LYS A 95 -1.77 -3.95 -0.28
C LYS A 95 -0.32 -4.41 -0.35
N VAL A 96 -0.12 -5.65 -0.73
CA VAL A 96 1.20 -6.24 -0.95
C VAL A 96 1.34 -6.66 -2.40
N GLY A 97 2.27 -6.04 -3.10
CA GLY A 97 2.68 -6.41 -4.44
C GLY A 97 4.02 -7.16 -4.42
N PHE A 98 4.93 -6.78 -5.31
CA PHE A 98 6.26 -7.38 -5.36
C PHE A 98 7.16 -6.79 -4.26
N LEU A 99 7.74 -7.67 -3.45
CA LEU A 99 8.51 -7.26 -2.26
C LEU A 99 10.04 -7.29 -2.48
N GLY A 100 10.50 -7.67 -3.64
CA GLY A 100 11.91 -7.64 -4.02
C GLY A 100 12.69 -8.90 -3.68
N SER A 101 12.60 -9.40 -2.46
CA SER A 101 13.35 -10.55 -1.98
C SER A 101 12.58 -11.36 -0.94
N ALA A 102 12.97 -12.61 -0.73
CA ALA A 102 12.42 -13.45 0.33
C ALA A 102 12.66 -12.86 1.72
N GLU A 103 13.78 -12.20 1.94
CA GLU A 103 14.07 -11.52 3.20
C GLU A 103 13.07 -10.40 3.48
N THR A 104 12.74 -9.62 2.47
CA THR A 104 11.74 -8.56 2.60
C THR A 104 10.34 -9.14 2.79
N VAL A 105 10.01 -10.26 2.17
CA VAL A 105 8.75 -10.96 2.43
C VAL A 105 8.60 -11.27 3.92
N SER A 106 9.64 -11.83 4.54
CA SER A 106 9.64 -12.14 5.97
C SER A 106 9.50 -10.89 6.83
N ALA A 107 10.23 -9.85 6.50
CA ALA A 107 10.22 -8.59 7.26
C ALA A 107 8.86 -7.88 7.17
N VAL A 108 8.26 -7.84 6.00
CA VAL A 108 6.91 -7.29 5.79
C VAL A 108 5.86 -8.10 6.53
N ALA A 109 5.96 -9.43 6.49
CA ALA A 109 5.04 -10.30 7.24
C ALA A 109 5.05 -10.00 8.74
N GLU A 110 6.20 -9.68 9.32
CA GLU A 110 6.29 -9.27 10.72
C GLU A 110 5.55 -7.94 10.97
N VAL A 111 5.68 -6.98 10.06
CA VAL A 111 4.93 -5.71 10.17
C VAL A 111 3.42 -5.97 10.12
N LEU A 112 2.97 -6.79 9.17
CA LEU A 112 1.56 -7.13 9.03
C LEU A 112 1.02 -7.85 10.28
N SER A 113 1.82 -8.68 10.93
CA SER A 113 1.42 -9.44 12.10
C SER A 113 1.10 -8.58 13.32
N ASP A 114 1.59 -7.35 13.37
CA ASP A 114 1.28 -6.40 14.44
C ASP A 114 -0.14 -5.79 14.28
N TYR A 115 -0.78 -6.00 13.13
CA TYR A 115 -2.10 -5.44 12.80
C TYR A 115 -3.02 -6.54 12.22
N PRO A 116 -3.32 -7.58 13.00
CA PRO A 116 -3.97 -8.80 12.48
C PRO A 116 -5.41 -8.59 11.98
N ASP A 117 -6.05 -7.50 12.41
CA ASP A 117 -7.45 -7.23 12.05
C ASP A 117 -7.62 -6.41 10.77
N LEU A 118 -6.52 -5.91 10.20
CA LEU A 118 -6.59 -5.13 8.96
C LEU A 118 -6.71 -6.04 7.74
N PRO A 119 -7.60 -5.71 6.79
CA PRO A 119 -7.70 -6.47 5.55
C PRO A 119 -6.42 -6.33 4.72
N LEU A 120 -6.06 -7.41 4.05
CA LEU A 120 -4.90 -7.51 3.18
C LEU A 120 -5.33 -7.92 1.78
N VAL A 121 -4.90 -7.16 0.79
CA VAL A 121 -4.95 -7.55 -0.62
C VAL A 121 -3.53 -7.83 -1.07
N SER A 122 -3.27 -9.04 -1.55
CA SER A 122 -1.97 -9.41 -2.07
C SER A 122 -2.05 -9.78 -3.54
N TYR A 123 -1.03 -9.39 -4.28
CA TYR A 123 -0.86 -9.70 -5.69
C TYR A 123 0.51 -10.29 -5.94
N LEU A 124 0.54 -11.48 -6.51
CA LEU A 124 1.79 -12.13 -6.89
C LEU A 124 2.00 -11.94 -8.39
N PRO A 125 2.94 -11.08 -8.81
CA PRO A 125 3.23 -10.90 -10.24
C PRO A 125 4.00 -12.09 -10.80
N PRO A 126 4.09 -12.23 -12.14
CA PRO A 126 4.99 -13.19 -12.73
C PRO A 126 6.44 -12.96 -12.30
N LEU A 127 7.12 -14.04 -11.93
CA LEU A 127 8.51 -14.00 -11.41
C LEU A 127 9.50 -14.69 -12.34
N SER A 128 9.10 -15.04 -13.56
CA SER A 128 9.92 -15.79 -14.51
C SER A 128 11.23 -15.09 -14.93
N TRP A 129 11.32 -13.79 -14.69
CA TRP A 129 12.53 -13.00 -14.93
C TRP A 129 13.58 -13.10 -13.81
N LEU A 130 13.22 -13.64 -12.65
CA LEU A 130 14.16 -13.99 -11.58
C LEU A 130 14.85 -15.31 -11.90
N ASP A 131 16.05 -15.52 -11.36
CA ASP A 131 16.65 -16.84 -11.41
C ASP A 131 15.84 -17.88 -10.61
N GLU A 132 16.02 -19.15 -10.89
CA GLU A 132 15.19 -20.22 -10.30
C GLU A 132 15.29 -20.27 -8.78
N ASP A 133 16.46 -20.06 -8.19
CA ASP A 133 16.66 -20.09 -6.74
C ASP A 133 15.95 -18.91 -6.06
N GLN A 134 16.07 -17.72 -6.62
CA GLN A 134 15.39 -16.52 -6.12
C GLN A 134 13.89 -16.67 -6.26
N GLN A 135 13.42 -17.17 -7.38
CA GLN A 135 11.99 -17.40 -7.62
C GLN A 135 11.41 -18.39 -6.61
N MET A 136 12.10 -19.50 -6.38
CA MET A 136 11.66 -20.53 -5.44
C MET A 136 11.64 -20.01 -4.01
N SER A 137 12.70 -19.34 -3.56
CA SER A 137 12.77 -18.75 -2.23
C SER A 137 11.70 -17.72 -1.98
N TYR A 138 11.43 -16.87 -2.98
CA TYR A 138 10.39 -15.85 -2.90
C TYR A 138 9.00 -16.48 -2.80
N LEU A 139 8.70 -17.44 -3.67
CA LEU A 139 7.39 -18.11 -3.69
C LEU A 139 7.13 -18.86 -2.38
N ASP A 140 8.11 -19.55 -1.85
CA ASP A 140 7.97 -20.29 -0.60
C ASP A 140 7.70 -19.34 0.56
N ALA A 141 8.48 -18.27 0.69
CA ALA A 141 8.26 -17.26 1.73
C ALA A 141 6.90 -16.56 1.58
N PHE A 142 6.54 -16.18 0.38
CA PHE A 142 5.27 -15.51 0.11
C PHE A 142 4.07 -16.41 0.44
N ARG A 143 4.13 -17.66 0.03
CA ARG A 143 3.07 -18.63 0.29
C ARG A 143 2.93 -18.93 1.79
N GLU A 144 4.05 -19.05 2.49
CA GLU A 144 4.04 -19.40 3.90
C GLU A 144 3.67 -18.22 4.81
N LEU A 145 4.11 -17.00 4.48
CA LEU A 145 4.06 -15.86 5.39
C LEU A 145 3.02 -14.81 5.03
N ILE A 146 2.68 -14.66 3.75
CA ILE A 146 1.74 -13.62 3.29
C ILE A 146 0.36 -14.22 3.01
N LEU A 147 0.32 -15.36 2.35
CA LEU A 147 -0.95 -16.05 2.09
C LEU A 147 -1.42 -16.78 3.35
N PRO A 148 -2.71 -16.73 3.66
CA PRO A 148 -3.26 -17.48 4.79
C PRO A 148 -3.31 -18.97 4.55
#